data_4d9778ad0ddf952b6caca9ca12d42bef
#
_entry.id   4d9778ad0ddf952b6caca9ca12d42bef
#
_cell.length_a   1.000
_cell.length_b   1.000
_cell.length_c   1.000
_cell.angle_alpha   90.00
_cell.angle_beta   90.00
_cell.angle_gamma   90.00
#
_symmetry.space_group_name_H-M   'P 1'
#
loop_
_entity.id
_entity.type
_entity.pdbx_description
1 polymer ?
#
loop_
_entity_poly.entity_id
_entity_poly.type
_entity_poly.pdbx_seq_one_letter_code
_entity_poly.pdbx_strand_id
1 'polypeptide(L)'
;DKVDGEWPEIYGEVSEITEKNYFFKLGKYQDWLIEHIRENPTFISPDYRQNQVLEFLKEPLNDLCISRPKERLSWGIPLPFDSEFVTYVWFDALVNYVTAAGYGQENEFEKFWPADLHVIGKDILAPPHAVYWPIMLKASNLSLPKQILAHGWWTSSGAKMSKSTGETVDPLQLVDQYGADAFRYFVMRE
;
A
#
# COMPACT_ATOMS: atom_id res chain seq x y z
N ASP A 1 5.67 15.69 -10.74
CA ASP A 1 7.03 16.26 -10.83
C ASP A 1 7.04 17.38 -11.84
N LYS A 2 7.94 18.34 -11.67
CA LYS A 2 8.18 19.41 -12.63
C LYS A 2 8.78 18.84 -13.92
N VAL A 3 8.34 19.34 -15.06
CA VAL A 3 8.94 19.07 -16.37
C VAL A 3 9.67 20.32 -16.80
N ASP A 4 10.97 20.23 -17.09
CA ASP A 4 11.87 21.35 -17.40
C ASP A 4 11.84 22.49 -16.36
N GLY A 5 11.58 22.14 -15.08
CA GLY A 5 11.53 23.11 -13.97
C GLY A 5 10.18 23.76 -13.74
N GLU A 6 9.19 23.51 -14.59
CA GLU A 6 7.84 24.05 -14.48
C GLU A 6 6.81 22.95 -14.17
N TRP A 7 5.70 23.32 -13.53
CA TRP A 7 4.59 22.40 -13.29
C TRP A 7 3.78 22.25 -14.57
N PRO A 8 3.37 21.02 -14.96
CA PRO A 8 2.48 20.81 -16.09
C PRO A 8 1.18 21.63 -15.97
N GLU A 9 0.71 22.20 -17.07
CA GLU A 9 -0.51 23.04 -17.13
C GLU A 9 -1.75 22.36 -16.57
N ILE A 10 -1.79 21.03 -16.60
CA ILE A 10 -2.90 20.23 -16.04
C ILE A 10 -3.13 20.45 -14.54
N TYR A 11 -2.13 20.98 -13.81
CA TYR A 11 -2.25 21.30 -12.39
C TYR A 11 -2.75 22.70 -12.10
N GLY A 12 -2.93 23.54 -13.14
CA GLY A 12 -3.35 24.93 -12.97
C GLY A 12 -2.33 25.78 -12.22
N GLU A 13 -2.80 26.72 -11.43
CA GLU A 13 -1.95 27.59 -10.60
C GLU A 13 -1.41 26.80 -9.39
N VAL A 14 -0.09 26.62 -9.32
CA VAL A 14 0.59 25.87 -8.25
C VAL A 14 1.30 26.83 -7.32
N SER A 15 0.97 26.77 -6.02
CA SER A 15 1.64 27.51 -4.95
C SER A 15 2.46 26.59 -4.05
N GLU A 16 3.62 27.06 -3.59
CA GLU A 16 4.39 26.36 -2.56
C GLU A 16 3.80 26.63 -1.18
N ILE A 17 3.57 25.56 -0.42
CA ILE A 17 3.04 25.64 0.94
C ILE A 17 3.99 24.87 1.85
N THR A 18 4.45 25.52 2.92
CA THR A 18 5.26 24.88 3.96
C THR A 18 4.37 24.47 5.12
N GLU A 19 4.45 23.22 5.51
CA GLU A 19 3.72 22.65 6.65
C GLU A 19 4.66 21.98 7.64
N LYS A 20 4.31 22.07 8.94
CA LYS A 20 4.90 21.17 9.94
C LYS A 20 4.10 19.88 9.97
N ASN A 21 4.81 18.75 9.96
CA ASN A 21 4.21 17.44 10.06
C ASN A 21 5.08 16.51 10.90
N TYR A 22 4.48 15.43 11.37
CA TYR A 22 5.19 14.33 12.00
C TYR A 22 5.64 13.33 10.94
N PHE A 23 6.84 12.76 11.14
CA PHE A 23 7.44 11.81 10.22
C PHE A 23 7.87 10.56 10.96
N PHE A 24 7.54 9.41 10.37
CA PHE A 24 8.02 8.11 10.82
C PHE A 24 9.34 7.79 10.12
N LYS A 25 10.37 7.45 10.91
CA LYS A 25 11.75 7.27 10.42
C LYS A 25 11.94 5.91 9.76
N LEU A 26 11.51 5.79 8.50
CA LEU A 26 11.64 4.56 7.70
C LEU A 26 13.09 4.11 7.53
N GLY A 27 14.01 5.04 7.29
CA GLY A 27 15.42 4.75 7.05
C GLY A 27 16.09 3.93 8.15
N LYS A 28 15.58 4.00 9.40
CA LYS A 28 16.10 3.17 10.50
C LYS A 28 15.89 1.66 10.30
N TYR A 29 14.98 1.27 9.44
CA TYR A 29 14.57 -0.12 9.22
C TYR A 29 14.96 -0.63 7.84
N GLN A 30 15.59 0.20 6.99
CA GLN A 30 15.88 -0.13 5.61
C GLN A 30 16.78 -1.36 5.49
N ASP A 31 17.92 -1.39 6.20
CA ASP A 31 18.86 -2.49 6.14
C ASP A 31 18.22 -3.80 6.60
N TRP A 32 17.46 -3.75 7.70
CA TRP A 32 16.68 -4.89 8.18
C TRP A 32 15.70 -5.41 7.14
N LEU A 33 14.99 -4.51 6.45
CA LEU A 33 14.01 -4.91 5.44
C LEU A 33 14.69 -5.58 4.23
N ILE A 34 15.81 -5.03 3.77
CA ILE A 34 16.61 -5.62 2.69
C ILE A 34 17.08 -7.03 3.06
N GLU A 35 17.60 -7.21 4.27
CA GLU A 35 18.04 -8.51 4.78
C GLU A 35 16.85 -9.48 4.85
N HIS A 36 15.74 -9.07 5.45
CA HIS A 36 14.52 -9.87 5.53
C HIS A 36 14.04 -10.36 4.15
N ILE A 37 13.98 -9.48 3.14
CA ILE A 37 13.56 -9.85 1.79
C ILE A 37 14.55 -10.86 1.16
N ARG A 38 15.84 -10.70 1.38
CA ARG A 38 16.86 -11.61 0.83
C ARG A 38 16.85 -12.99 1.50
N GLU A 39 16.61 -13.04 2.79
CA GLU A 39 16.52 -14.28 3.56
C GLU A 39 15.21 -15.05 3.30
N ASN A 40 14.18 -14.36 2.83
CA ASN A 40 12.86 -14.91 2.56
C ASN A 40 12.50 -14.77 1.06
N PRO A 41 13.04 -15.60 0.17
CA PRO A 41 12.89 -15.45 -1.27
C PRO A 41 11.45 -15.59 -1.78
N THR A 42 10.54 -16.12 -0.97
CA THR A 42 9.11 -16.22 -1.28
C THR A 42 8.27 -15.10 -0.66
N PHE A 43 8.88 -14.15 0.04
CA PHE A 43 8.15 -13.08 0.73
C PHE A 43 7.36 -12.18 -0.23
N ILE A 44 7.92 -11.90 -1.41
CA ILE A 44 7.24 -11.11 -2.45
C ILE A 44 7.15 -11.96 -3.72
N SER A 45 5.94 -12.13 -4.24
CA SER A 45 5.68 -12.93 -5.44
C SER A 45 4.97 -12.07 -6.51
N PRO A 46 5.28 -12.29 -7.80
CA PRO A 46 6.34 -13.16 -8.35
C PRO A 46 7.75 -12.57 -8.15
N ASP A 47 8.78 -13.40 -8.35
CA ASP A 47 10.20 -13.08 -8.05
C ASP A 47 10.69 -11.76 -8.66
N TYR A 48 10.27 -11.46 -9.90
CA TYR A 48 10.66 -10.19 -10.54
C TYR A 48 10.13 -8.95 -9.79
N ARG A 49 9.04 -9.09 -9.05
CA ARG A 49 8.51 -8.03 -8.19
C ARG A 49 9.39 -7.82 -6.96
N GLN A 50 9.89 -8.91 -6.39
CA GLN A 50 10.88 -8.84 -5.31
C GLN A 50 12.13 -8.09 -5.76
N ASN A 51 12.63 -8.41 -6.95
CA ASN A 51 13.78 -7.71 -7.53
C ASN A 51 13.52 -6.22 -7.73
N GLN A 52 12.31 -5.83 -8.16
CA GLN A 52 11.92 -4.41 -8.27
C GLN A 52 11.92 -3.70 -6.92
N VAL A 53 11.45 -4.37 -5.85
CA VAL A 53 11.49 -3.82 -4.50
C VAL A 53 12.92 -3.68 -3.99
N LEU A 54 13.76 -4.67 -4.20
CA LEU A 54 15.18 -4.61 -3.83
C LEU A 54 15.93 -3.51 -4.61
N GLU A 55 15.57 -3.28 -5.87
CA GLU A 55 16.13 -2.17 -6.66
C GLU A 55 15.68 -0.81 -6.09
N PHE A 56 14.41 -0.65 -5.76
CA PHE A 56 13.87 0.53 -5.08
C PHE A 56 14.60 0.83 -3.76
N LEU A 57 14.93 -0.21 -3.00
CA LEU A 57 15.60 -0.10 -1.69
C LEU A 57 17.11 0.18 -1.79
N LYS A 58 17.69 0.32 -2.98
CA LYS A 58 19.08 0.80 -3.12
C LYS A 58 19.22 2.27 -2.80
N GLU A 59 18.18 3.06 -3.02
CA GLU A 59 18.15 4.46 -2.64
C GLU A 59 17.72 4.61 -1.18
N PRO A 60 18.30 5.59 -0.45
CA PRO A 60 17.90 5.85 0.92
C PRO A 60 16.42 6.18 1.04
N LEU A 61 15.74 5.52 1.98
CA LEU A 61 14.34 5.80 2.26
C LEU A 61 14.18 7.16 2.93
N ASN A 62 13.30 7.98 2.36
CA ASN A 62 12.82 9.18 3.02
C ASN A 62 11.88 8.83 4.18
N ASP A 63 11.86 9.67 5.20
CA ASP A 63 10.92 9.53 6.30
C ASP A 63 9.47 9.66 5.81
N LEU A 64 8.59 8.81 6.30
CA LEU A 64 7.18 8.80 5.93
C LEU A 64 6.42 9.87 6.70
N CYS A 65 5.82 10.83 6.00
CA CYS A 65 4.88 11.75 6.62
C CYS A 65 3.64 10.99 7.14
N ILE A 66 3.35 11.12 8.43
CA ILE A 66 2.26 10.39 9.10
C ILE A 66 1.11 11.28 9.55
N SER A 67 1.18 12.58 9.30
CA SER A 67 0.21 13.54 9.80
C SER A 67 -0.25 14.57 8.77
N ARG A 68 -1.36 15.23 9.07
CA ARG A 68 -1.81 16.48 8.45
C ARG A 68 -2.34 17.42 9.53
N PRO A 69 -2.06 18.73 9.47
CA PRO A 69 -2.69 19.71 10.35
C PRO A 69 -4.21 19.72 10.17
N LYS A 70 -4.95 19.80 11.26
CA LYS A 70 -6.43 19.89 11.22
C LYS A 70 -6.94 21.10 10.47
N GLU A 71 -6.20 22.17 10.41
CA GLU A 71 -6.55 23.36 9.61
C GLU A 71 -6.69 23.03 8.12
N ARG A 72 -5.94 22.05 7.63
CA ARG A 72 -6.01 21.59 6.23
C ARG A 72 -6.92 20.38 6.03
N LEU A 73 -7.01 19.52 7.02
CA LEU A 73 -7.83 18.31 6.98
C LEU A 73 -8.62 18.21 8.29
N SER A 74 -9.82 18.78 8.29
CA SER A 74 -10.66 18.88 9.49
C SER A 74 -11.24 17.53 9.95
N TRP A 75 -11.18 16.51 9.12
CA TRP A 75 -11.62 15.14 9.42
C TRP A 75 -10.42 14.17 9.43
N GLY A 76 -10.54 13.09 10.13
CA GLY A 76 -9.51 12.06 10.25
C GLY A 76 -9.29 11.64 11.69
N ILE A 77 -8.43 10.66 11.91
CA ILE A 77 -8.10 10.14 13.23
C ILE A 77 -7.05 11.07 13.86
N PRO A 78 -7.37 11.74 15.00
CA PRO A 78 -6.41 12.58 15.68
C PRO A 78 -5.20 11.78 16.15
N LEU A 79 -4.00 12.37 16.06
CA LEU A 79 -2.82 11.76 16.67
C LEU A 79 -2.96 11.70 18.19
N PRO A 80 -2.64 10.57 18.85
CA PRO A 80 -2.85 10.41 20.30
C PRO A 80 -1.96 11.32 21.16
N PHE A 81 -0.88 11.84 20.59
CA PHE A 81 0.08 12.71 21.27
C PHE A 81 -0.01 14.19 20.85
N ASP A 82 -0.79 14.50 19.81
CA ASP A 82 -1.03 15.88 19.36
C ASP A 82 -2.36 15.98 18.59
N SER A 83 -3.36 16.50 19.25
CA SER A 83 -4.73 16.58 18.74
C SER A 83 -4.93 17.63 17.63
N GLU A 84 -3.96 18.50 17.38
CA GLU A 84 -3.99 19.47 16.28
C GLU A 84 -3.66 18.83 14.92
N PHE A 85 -3.26 17.55 14.94
CA PHE A 85 -2.97 16.79 13.74
C PHE A 85 -3.85 15.54 13.63
N VAL A 86 -4.12 15.15 12.39
CA VAL A 86 -4.78 13.89 12.05
C VAL A 86 -3.82 12.96 11.30
N THR A 87 -4.08 11.67 11.37
CA THR A 87 -3.26 10.63 10.72
C THR A 87 -3.32 10.77 9.20
N TYR A 88 -2.17 10.62 8.54
CA TYR A 88 -2.07 10.61 7.08
C TYR A 88 -2.49 9.27 6.50
N VAL A 89 -3.10 9.31 5.31
CA VAL A 89 -3.80 8.19 4.68
C VAL A 89 -3.03 6.87 4.62
N TRP A 90 -1.76 6.88 4.23
CA TRP A 90 -1.02 5.62 4.12
C TRP A 90 -0.65 5.01 5.48
N PHE A 91 -0.48 5.83 6.50
CA PHE A 91 -0.25 5.34 7.85
C PHE A 91 -1.55 4.80 8.49
N ASP A 92 -2.69 5.34 8.10
CA ASP A 92 -4.01 4.88 8.51
C ASP A 92 -4.46 3.65 7.72
N ALA A 93 -4.42 3.72 6.38
CA ALA A 93 -4.97 2.69 5.51
C ALA A 93 -4.36 1.30 5.73
N LEU A 94 -3.04 1.21 5.95
CA LEU A 94 -2.36 -0.08 6.10
C LEU A 94 -2.72 -0.81 7.40
N VAL A 95 -3.09 -0.11 8.46
CA VAL A 95 -3.48 -0.75 9.74
C VAL A 95 -4.82 -1.49 9.66
N ASN A 96 -5.59 -1.30 8.56
CA ASN A 96 -6.84 -2.04 8.35
C ASN A 96 -6.66 -3.56 8.40
N TYR A 97 -5.51 -4.08 7.95
CA TYR A 97 -5.22 -5.52 7.96
C TYR A 97 -5.21 -6.10 9.37
N VAL A 98 -4.51 -5.46 10.30
CA VAL A 98 -4.48 -5.92 11.70
C VAL A 98 -5.79 -5.62 12.43
N THR A 99 -6.47 -4.52 12.08
CA THR A 99 -7.80 -4.19 12.61
C THR A 99 -8.83 -5.25 12.20
N ALA A 100 -8.85 -5.64 10.92
CA ALA A 100 -9.74 -6.69 10.42
C ALA A 100 -9.44 -8.07 11.03
N ALA A 101 -8.18 -8.34 11.36
CA ALA A 101 -7.77 -9.55 12.05
C ALA A 101 -8.12 -9.56 13.55
N GLY A 102 -8.67 -8.46 14.10
CA GLY A 102 -9.09 -8.37 15.49
C GLY A 102 -8.00 -7.88 16.47
N TYR A 103 -7.02 -7.10 15.99
CA TYR A 103 -5.99 -6.53 16.87
C TYR A 103 -6.63 -5.75 18.04
N GLY A 104 -6.21 -6.08 19.27
CA GLY A 104 -6.76 -5.50 20.49
C GLY A 104 -8.05 -6.17 20.98
N GLN A 105 -8.55 -7.20 20.30
CA GLN A 105 -9.67 -8.03 20.78
C GLN A 105 -9.15 -9.35 21.33
N GLU A 106 -9.70 -9.79 22.45
CA GLU A 106 -9.28 -11.04 23.08
C GLU A 106 -9.52 -12.26 22.16
N ASN A 107 -8.47 -13.09 22.00
CA ASN A 107 -8.50 -14.40 21.34
C ASN A 107 -8.85 -14.43 19.84
N GLU A 108 -8.98 -13.30 19.17
CA GLU A 108 -9.30 -13.28 17.74
C GLU A 108 -8.06 -13.04 16.85
N PHE A 109 -7.17 -12.16 17.28
CA PHE A 109 -6.02 -11.72 16.48
C PHE A 109 -5.10 -12.87 16.09
N GLU A 110 -4.71 -13.73 17.04
CA GLU A 110 -3.78 -14.85 16.78
C GLU A 110 -4.36 -15.92 15.86
N LYS A 111 -5.67 -15.95 15.64
CA LYS A 111 -6.31 -16.88 14.70
C LYS A 111 -6.10 -16.46 13.24
N PHE A 112 -6.00 -15.16 12.99
CA PHE A 112 -5.97 -14.58 11.65
C PHE A 112 -4.68 -13.87 11.32
N TRP A 113 -3.82 -13.60 12.33
CA TRP A 113 -2.54 -12.96 12.14
C TRP A 113 -1.38 -13.82 12.66
N PRO A 114 -0.27 -13.96 11.91
CA PRO A 114 0.03 -13.28 10.65
C PRO A 114 -0.77 -13.82 9.47
N ALA A 115 -1.11 -12.93 8.53
CA ALA A 115 -1.76 -13.32 7.28
C ALA A 115 -0.85 -14.27 6.49
N ASP A 116 -1.43 -15.31 5.89
CA ASP A 116 -0.67 -16.21 5.01
C ASP A 116 -0.32 -15.51 3.70
N LEU A 117 -1.23 -14.68 3.18
CA LEU A 117 -1.07 -14.02 1.89
C LEU A 117 -1.74 -12.64 1.88
N HIS A 118 -0.99 -11.61 1.46
CA HIS A 118 -1.55 -10.35 1.01
C HIS A 118 -1.64 -10.34 -0.52
N VAL A 119 -2.85 -10.27 -1.07
CA VAL A 119 -3.08 -10.17 -2.51
C VAL A 119 -3.33 -8.70 -2.86
N ILE A 120 -2.48 -8.11 -3.67
CA ILE A 120 -2.51 -6.69 -3.98
C ILE A 120 -2.24 -6.40 -5.46
N GLY A 121 -2.70 -5.25 -5.94
CA GLY A 121 -2.30 -4.74 -7.25
C GLY A 121 -0.83 -4.30 -7.27
N LYS A 122 -0.17 -4.48 -8.40
CA LYS A 122 1.25 -4.10 -8.57
C LYS A 122 1.55 -2.63 -8.30
N ASP A 123 0.58 -1.76 -8.47
CA ASP A 123 0.67 -0.31 -8.32
C ASP A 123 0.75 0.16 -6.87
N ILE A 124 0.37 -0.70 -5.94
CA ILE A 124 0.50 -0.44 -4.50
C ILE A 124 1.51 -1.37 -3.81
N LEU A 125 2.35 -2.07 -4.58
CA LEU A 125 3.39 -2.93 -4.01
C LEU A 125 4.47 -2.08 -3.32
N ALA A 126 5.17 -1.25 -4.10
CA ALA A 126 6.22 -0.39 -3.59
C ALA A 126 5.81 1.09 -3.76
N PRO A 127 5.92 1.92 -2.71
CA PRO A 127 6.42 1.56 -1.38
C PRO A 127 5.38 0.98 -0.40
N PRO A 128 4.00 1.10 -0.57
CA PRO A 128 3.08 0.87 0.54
C PRO A 128 3.17 -0.53 1.17
N HIS A 129 3.03 -1.60 0.39
CA HIS A 129 2.89 -2.95 0.95
C HIS A 129 4.21 -3.69 1.16
N ALA A 130 5.23 -3.37 0.36
CA ALA A 130 6.53 -4.04 0.46
C ALA A 130 7.57 -3.25 1.27
N VAL A 131 7.30 -1.97 1.59
CA VAL A 131 8.21 -1.13 2.37
C VAL A 131 7.54 -0.59 3.63
N TYR A 132 6.49 0.24 3.49
CA TYR A 132 5.86 0.89 4.65
C TYR A 132 5.28 -0.15 5.61
N TRP A 133 4.48 -1.05 5.10
CA TRP A 133 3.76 -2.03 5.92
C TRP A 133 4.67 -2.97 6.71
N PRO A 134 5.66 -3.65 6.12
CA PRO A 134 6.60 -4.47 6.87
C PRO A 134 7.36 -3.68 7.94
N ILE A 135 7.76 -2.45 7.63
CA ILE A 135 8.47 -1.59 8.59
C ILE A 135 7.54 -1.16 9.73
N MET A 136 6.29 -0.81 9.46
CA MET A 136 5.30 -0.47 10.48
C MET A 136 5.05 -1.66 11.43
N LEU A 137 4.88 -2.86 10.88
CA LEU A 137 4.73 -4.09 11.67
C LEU A 137 5.96 -4.36 12.53
N LYS A 138 7.15 -4.27 11.96
CA LYS A 138 8.41 -4.43 12.68
C LYS A 138 8.55 -3.45 13.83
N ALA A 139 8.24 -2.19 13.59
CA ALA A 139 8.29 -1.13 14.61
C ALA A 139 7.28 -1.34 15.73
N SER A 140 6.15 -2.00 15.43
CA SER A 140 5.09 -2.34 16.39
C SER A 140 5.29 -3.71 17.06
N ASN A 141 6.40 -4.41 16.79
CA ASN A 141 6.65 -5.78 17.24
C ASN A 141 5.56 -6.79 16.83
N LEU A 142 4.93 -6.57 15.67
CA LEU A 142 3.97 -7.49 15.09
C LEU A 142 4.65 -8.37 14.02
N SER A 143 4.15 -9.60 13.88
CA SER A 143 4.61 -10.51 12.82
C SER A 143 4.26 -9.95 11.45
N LEU A 144 5.13 -10.20 10.45
CA LEU A 144 4.85 -9.86 9.07
C LEU A 144 3.89 -10.89 8.43
N PRO A 145 3.15 -10.52 7.37
CA PRO A 145 2.49 -11.51 6.53
C PRO A 145 3.54 -12.49 5.96
N LYS A 146 3.13 -13.73 5.71
CA LYS A 146 4.07 -14.75 5.20
C LYS A 146 4.47 -14.46 3.75
N GLN A 147 3.54 -13.90 2.95
CA GLN A 147 3.79 -13.59 1.55
C GLN A 147 2.95 -12.40 1.08
N ILE A 148 3.50 -11.64 0.12
CA ILE A 148 2.82 -10.58 -0.63
C ILE A 148 2.78 -11.00 -2.10
N LEU A 149 1.58 -11.22 -2.65
CA LEU A 149 1.35 -11.52 -4.06
C LEU A 149 0.91 -10.25 -4.79
N ALA A 150 1.75 -9.75 -5.70
CA ALA A 150 1.45 -8.57 -6.50
C ALA A 150 1.01 -8.96 -7.91
N HIS A 151 -0.30 -8.93 -8.16
CA HIS A 151 -0.86 -9.22 -9.48
C HIS A 151 -0.75 -8.04 -10.45
N GLY A 152 -0.85 -8.34 -11.75
CA GLY A 152 -0.87 -7.34 -12.82
C GLY A 152 -2.17 -6.53 -12.87
N TRP A 153 -2.26 -5.62 -13.81
CA TRP A 153 -3.51 -4.95 -14.10
C TRP A 153 -4.35 -5.76 -15.09
N TRP A 154 -5.64 -5.76 -14.84
CA TRP A 154 -6.59 -6.16 -15.86
C TRP A 154 -6.67 -5.08 -16.93
N THR A 155 -6.52 -5.49 -18.17
CA THR A 155 -6.57 -4.58 -19.30
C THR A 155 -7.76 -4.89 -20.20
N SER A 156 -8.38 -3.85 -20.75
CA SER A 156 -9.35 -3.96 -21.84
C SER A 156 -8.73 -3.32 -23.08
N SER A 157 -8.73 -4.04 -24.19
CA SER A 157 -8.14 -3.56 -25.46
C SER A 157 -6.69 -3.05 -25.35
N GLY A 158 -5.91 -3.61 -24.41
CA GLY A 158 -4.52 -3.21 -24.15
C GLY A 158 -4.34 -1.99 -23.23
N ALA A 159 -5.43 -1.35 -22.80
CA ALA A 159 -5.38 -0.22 -21.87
C ALA A 159 -5.79 -0.65 -20.45
N LYS A 160 -5.23 0.01 -19.42
CA LYS A 160 -5.65 -0.19 -18.03
C LYS A 160 -7.12 0.20 -17.88
N MET A 161 -7.94 -0.69 -17.35
CA MET A 161 -9.33 -0.37 -17.01
C MET A 161 -9.36 0.70 -15.91
N SER A 162 -10.13 1.76 -16.14
CA SER A 162 -10.28 2.87 -15.19
C SER A 162 -11.70 3.42 -15.24
N LYS A 163 -12.23 3.76 -14.06
CA LYS A 163 -13.54 4.44 -13.96
C LYS A 163 -13.55 5.79 -14.67
N SER A 164 -12.42 6.48 -14.71
CA SER A 164 -12.29 7.79 -15.34
C SER A 164 -12.33 7.73 -16.87
N THR A 165 -11.98 6.59 -17.49
CA THR A 165 -12.03 6.38 -18.93
C THR A 165 -13.35 5.78 -19.41
N GLY A 166 -14.25 5.39 -18.48
CA GLY A 166 -15.51 4.73 -18.81
C GLY A 166 -15.37 3.27 -19.24
N GLU A 167 -14.17 2.75 -19.39
CA GLU A 167 -13.88 1.36 -19.75
C GLU A 167 -13.74 0.50 -18.48
N THR A 168 -14.87 0.23 -17.85
CA THR A 168 -14.93 -0.72 -16.73
C THR A 168 -15.80 -1.90 -17.09
N VAL A 169 -15.34 -3.09 -16.74
CA VAL A 169 -16.13 -4.31 -16.84
C VAL A 169 -16.77 -4.58 -15.49
N ASP A 170 -18.10 -4.66 -15.46
CA ASP A 170 -18.82 -5.05 -14.25
C ASP A 170 -18.65 -6.55 -14.00
N PRO A 171 -18.04 -6.97 -12.89
CA PRO A 171 -17.84 -8.38 -12.57
C PRO A 171 -19.18 -9.14 -12.43
N LEU A 172 -20.27 -8.48 -12.03
CA LEU A 172 -21.57 -9.12 -11.91
C LEU A 172 -22.14 -9.51 -13.29
N GLN A 173 -21.95 -8.66 -14.30
CA GLN A 173 -22.36 -8.98 -15.67
C GLN A 173 -21.59 -10.18 -16.22
N LEU A 174 -20.28 -10.31 -15.89
CA LEU A 174 -19.51 -11.48 -16.29
C LEU A 174 -19.98 -12.75 -15.57
N VAL A 175 -20.33 -12.64 -14.31
CA VAL A 175 -20.90 -13.75 -13.53
C VAL A 175 -22.24 -14.20 -14.11
N ASP A 176 -23.11 -13.26 -14.48
CA ASP A 176 -24.41 -13.56 -15.11
C ASP A 176 -24.24 -14.24 -16.48
N GLN A 177 -23.23 -13.81 -17.26
CA GLN A 177 -22.98 -14.33 -18.60
C GLN A 177 -22.26 -15.69 -18.62
N TYR A 178 -21.26 -15.87 -17.77
CA TYR A 178 -20.34 -17.01 -17.82
C TYR A 178 -20.43 -17.94 -16.60
N GLY A 179 -21.11 -17.52 -15.56
CA GLY A 179 -21.16 -18.21 -14.28
C GLY A 179 -20.00 -17.81 -13.34
N ALA A 180 -20.27 -17.87 -12.05
CA ALA A 180 -19.30 -17.47 -11.01
C ALA A 180 -18.01 -18.30 -11.04
N ASP A 181 -18.11 -19.61 -11.29
CA ASP A 181 -16.94 -20.51 -11.28
C ASP A 181 -15.99 -20.22 -12.45
N ALA A 182 -16.54 -19.98 -13.65
CA ALA A 182 -15.73 -19.64 -14.82
C ALA A 182 -15.02 -18.29 -14.62
N PHE A 183 -15.72 -17.29 -14.09
CA PHE A 183 -15.14 -15.99 -13.79
C PHE A 183 -14.05 -16.07 -12.72
N ARG A 184 -14.30 -16.78 -11.62
CA ARG A 184 -13.30 -16.98 -10.54
C ARG A 184 -12.07 -17.73 -11.04
N TYR A 185 -12.26 -18.79 -11.83
CA TYR A 185 -11.14 -19.52 -12.42
C TYR A 185 -10.28 -18.62 -13.32
N PHE A 186 -10.92 -17.79 -14.16
CA PHE A 186 -10.21 -16.84 -15.01
C PHE A 186 -9.36 -15.86 -14.20
N VAL A 187 -9.96 -15.23 -13.18
CA VAL A 187 -9.26 -14.26 -12.32
C VAL A 187 -8.09 -14.88 -11.54
N MET A 188 -8.22 -16.17 -11.14
CA MET A 188 -7.15 -16.86 -10.40
C MET A 188 -6.03 -17.37 -11.28
N ARG A 189 -6.28 -17.55 -12.58
CA ARG A 189 -5.30 -18.08 -13.53
C ARG A 189 -4.38 -17.01 -14.09
N GLU A 190 -4.91 -15.81 -14.35
CA GLU A 190 -4.22 -14.69 -14.98
C GLU A 190 -3.53 -13.80 -13.91
#